data_e1d9a8727df5a7ad803b3ad037dcb538
#
_entry.id   e1d9a8727df5a7ad803b3ad037dcb538
#
_cell.length_a   1.000
_cell.length_b   1.000
_cell.length_c   1.000
_cell.angle_alpha   90.00
_cell.angle_beta   90.00
_cell.angle_gamma   90.00
#
_symmetry.space_group_name_H-M   'P 1'
#
loop_
_entity.id
_entity.type
_entity.pdbx_description
1 polymer ?
#
loop_
_entity_poly.entity_id
_entity_poly.type
_entity_poly.pdbx_seq_one_letter_code
_entity_poly.pdbx_strand_id
1 'polypeptide(L)'
;MMMKEKSNPWARVKYLYMLPVAAICMIACTQSPKSADKAEEETSINHPFGQDAKVENSSENATVTEEHIYQVVEENPEFPGGPKEAIKFLSKNINYPKACREKGIQGRVIVQFIVTKEGDIIDPVVVRGVDPQLDAEALRVIKAMPKWKPGKQKGKAVNVRYTQPVLFKSN
;
A
#
# COMPACT_ATOMS: atom_id res chain seq x y z
N MET A 1 -53.24 4.79 -34.98
CA MET A 1 -52.53 3.99 -34.00
C MET A 1 -51.41 4.88 -33.44
N MET A 2 -51.67 5.57 -32.31
CA MET A 2 -50.76 6.59 -31.77
C MET A 2 -49.78 5.93 -30.79
N MET A 3 -48.48 6.03 -31.10
CA MET A 3 -47.41 5.60 -30.22
C MET A 3 -47.17 6.67 -29.15
N LYS A 4 -47.40 6.28 -27.91
CA LYS A 4 -47.19 7.11 -26.72
C LYS A 4 -45.74 7.05 -26.29
N GLU A 5 -44.98 8.11 -26.54
CA GLU A 5 -43.61 8.27 -26.04
C GLU A 5 -43.61 8.35 -24.52
N LYS A 6 -42.92 7.40 -23.87
CA LYS A 6 -42.63 7.45 -22.45
C LYS A 6 -41.45 8.41 -22.20
N SER A 7 -41.76 9.60 -21.75
CA SER A 7 -40.76 10.59 -21.31
C SER A 7 -40.05 10.08 -20.04
N ASN A 8 -38.75 10.00 -20.12
CA ASN A 8 -37.85 9.54 -19.07
C ASN A 8 -37.71 10.64 -17.99
N PRO A 9 -38.16 10.43 -16.75
CA PRO A 9 -38.14 11.48 -15.72
C PRO A 9 -36.74 11.79 -15.17
N TRP A 10 -35.72 11.05 -15.57
CA TRP A 10 -34.36 11.20 -15.06
C TRP A 10 -33.50 12.25 -15.82
N ALA A 11 -34.02 12.84 -16.88
CA ALA A 11 -33.29 13.84 -17.65
C ALA A 11 -33.34 15.26 -17.01
N ARG A 12 -34.13 15.48 -15.96
CA ARG A 12 -34.27 16.81 -15.33
C ARG A 12 -33.43 17.04 -14.09
N VAL A 13 -32.73 16.02 -13.60
CA VAL A 13 -31.93 16.13 -12.35
C VAL A 13 -30.47 16.58 -12.59
N LYS A 14 -30.01 16.61 -13.85
CA LYS A 14 -28.62 16.96 -14.19
C LYS A 14 -28.29 18.46 -14.18
N TYR A 15 -29.28 19.34 -14.05
CA TYR A 15 -29.04 20.81 -14.12
C TYR A 15 -29.18 21.56 -12.80
N LEU A 16 -29.44 20.86 -11.65
CA LEU A 16 -29.65 21.56 -10.39
C LEU A 16 -28.41 21.67 -9.49
N TYR A 17 -27.25 21.14 -9.94
CA TYR A 17 -26.00 21.19 -9.15
C TYR A 17 -24.87 22.03 -9.77
N MET A 18 -25.19 22.86 -10.77
CA MET A 18 -24.17 23.65 -11.49
C MET A 18 -24.24 25.15 -11.21
N LEU A 19 -24.61 25.59 -10.01
CA LEU A 19 -24.39 26.97 -9.53
C LEU A 19 -24.57 26.99 -8.00
N PRO A 20 -23.70 27.59 -7.19
CA PRO A 20 -22.68 28.61 -7.45
C PRO A 20 -21.32 28.33 -6.80
N VAL A 21 -20.30 28.09 -7.56
CA VAL A 21 -18.90 28.07 -7.05
C VAL A 21 -18.15 29.35 -7.44
N ALA A 22 -18.83 30.33 -8.05
CA ALA A 22 -18.20 31.57 -8.53
C ALA A 22 -18.32 32.77 -7.59
N ALA A 23 -18.71 32.59 -6.30
CA ALA A 23 -18.93 33.72 -5.41
C ALA A 23 -18.12 33.74 -4.09
N ILE A 24 -17.06 32.92 -3.96
CA ILE A 24 -16.19 32.95 -2.75
C ILE A 24 -14.72 33.12 -3.15
N CYS A 25 -14.42 34.15 -3.94
CA CYS A 25 -13.03 34.49 -4.26
C CYS A 25 -12.78 36.00 -4.27
N MET A 26 -13.50 36.77 -3.47
CA MET A 26 -13.26 38.19 -3.32
C MET A 26 -13.52 38.65 -1.90
N ILE A 27 -12.76 38.23 -0.89
CA ILE A 27 -12.54 38.96 0.37
C ILE A 27 -11.42 38.23 1.11
N ALA A 28 -10.22 38.69 0.99
CA ALA A 28 -9.13 38.69 1.97
C ALA A 28 -7.80 39.03 1.30
N CYS A 29 -7.75 40.22 0.79
CA CYS A 29 -6.48 40.86 0.53
C CYS A 29 -6.52 42.20 1.30
N THR A 30 -6.00 42.20 2.52
CA THR A 30 -5.46 43.34 3.26
C THR A 30 -5.13 42.91 4.66
N GLN A 31 -3.89 42.79 5.00
CA GLN A 31 -3.14 43.51 6.02
C GLN A 31 -1.85 42.78 6.39
N SER A 32 -0.80 43.33 5.86
CA SER A 32 0.51 43.32 6.50
C SER A 32 0.57 44.49 7.49
N PRO A 33 1.24 44.43 8.62
CA PRO A 33 2.35 45.33 8.91
C PRO A 33 3.51 44.56 9.55
N LYS A 34 4.68 44.62 9.02
CA LYS A 34 5.81 45.55 9.09
C LYS A 34 6.32 45.90 10.50
N SER A 35 7.65 45.72 10.61
CA SER A 35 8.65 46.29 11.50
C SER A 35 8.85 45.59 12.86
N ALA A 36 10.02 45.26 13.22
CA ALA A 36 11.34 45.74 13.15
C ALA A 36 12.02 45.46 14.50
N ASP A 37 13.24 45.11 14.36
CA ASP A 37 14.42 45.46 15.18
C ASP A 37 14.76 44.64 16.43
N LYS A 38 15.94 44.00 16.31
CA LYS A 38 17.22 44.39 16.89
C LYS A 38 17.75 43.55 18.07
N ALA A 39 19.02 43.25 17.87
CA ALA A 39 20.14 43.07 18.79
C ALA A 39 20.38 41.61 19.28
N GLU A 40 21.39 40.96 18.72
CA GLU A 40 22.76 40.79 19.19
C GLU A 40 22.91 40.57 20.69
N GLU A 41 23.43 39.39 21.04
CA GLU A 41 24.61 39.30 21.92
C GLU A 41 25.24 37.89 21.81
N GLU A 42 26.49 37.90 21.34
CA GLU A 42 27.44 36.80 21.44
C GLU A 42 27.80 36.53 22.89
N THR A 43 27.97 35.27 23.26
CA THR A 43 29.03 34.93 24.22
C THR A 43 29.51 33.52 24.01
N SER A 44 30.69 33.44 23.47
CA SER A 44 31.62 32.32 23.47
C SER A 44 31.96 31.94 24.91
N ILE A 45 32.08 30.62 25.23
CA ILE A 45 33.12 30.07 26.11
C ILE A 45 33.25 28.54 25.92
N ASN A 46 34.37 28.15 25.36
CA ASN A 46 35.24 26.97 25.57
C ASN A 46 34.83 25.79 26.45
N HIS A 47 35.03 24.61 25.82
CA HIS A 47 35.64 23.31 26.23
C HIS A 47 36.21 23.20 27.67
N PRO A 48 36.29 22.01 28.32
CA PRO A 48 37.05 20.86 27.83
C PRO A 48 36.54 19.44 28.15
N PHE A 49 36.87 18.47 27.26
CA PHE A 49 37.51 17.16 27.51
C PHE A 49 37.18 16.39 28.79
N GLY A 50 36.70 15.15 28.59
CA GLY A 50 36.58 14.11 29.64
C GLY A 50 35.84 12.87 29.16
N GLN A 51 36.56 11.99 28.65
CA GLN A 51 36.64 10.53 28.58
C GLN A 51 35.57 9.70 29.31
N ASP A 52 35.19 8.60 28.61
CA ASP A 52 34.86 7.27 29.11
C ASP A 52 33.56 7.08 29.86
N ALA A 53 32.52 6.58 29.09
CA ALA A 53 31.59 5.63 29.61
C ALA A 53 31.15 4.67 28.48
N LYS A 54 31.77 3.50 28.49
CA LYS A 54 31.36 2.29 27.82
C LYS A 54 29.91 1.97 28.23
N VAL A 55 28.96 2.18 27.36
CA VAL A 55 27.62 1.62 27.49
C VAL A 55 27.49 0.53 26.45
N GLU A 56 27.65 -0.68 26.92
CA GLU A 56 27.19 -1.86 26.20
C GLU A 56 25.67 -1.78 26.12
N ASN A 57 25.16 -1.37 24.96
CA ASN A 57 23.77 -1.57 24.60
C ASN A 57 23.73 -2.71 23.59
N SER A 58 23.50 -3.91 24.14
CA SER A 58 22.98 -5.02 23.39
C SER A 58 21.58 -4.69 22.93
N SER A 59 21.48 -3.98 21.85
CA SER A 59 20.30 -3.90 21.02
C SER A 59 20.64 -4.73 19.80
N GLU A 60 20.17 -5.97 19.79
CA GLU A 60 20.03 -6.77 18.58
C GLU A 60 19.06 -6.03 17.65
N ASN A 61 19.55 -4.95 17.09
CA ASN A 61 18.96 -4.35 15.93
C ASN A 61 19.38 -5.26 14.77
N ALA A 62 18.45 -6.11 14.33
CA ALA A 62 18.59 -6.82 13.09
C ALA A 62 18.88 -5.76 12.03
N THR A 63 20.16 -5.62 11.73
CA THR A 63 20.67 -4.81 10.63
C THR A 63 20.08 -5.43 9.38
N VAL A 64 18.94 -4.90 8.94
CA VAL A 64 18.47 -5.09 7.57
C VAL A 64 19.56 -4.44 6.74
N THR A 65 20.57 -5.22 6.38
CA THR A 65 21.49 -4.89 5.30
C THR A 65 20.56 -4.45 4.17
N GLU A 66 20.77 -3.28 3.57
CA GLU A 66 20.04 -2.81 2.40
C GLU A 66 20.31 -3.77 1.24
N GLU A 67 19.73 -4.97 1.35
CA GLU A 67 19.78 -5.95 0.28
C GLU A 67 18.93 -5.40 -0.85
N HIS A 68 19.57 -5.17 -1.97
CA HIS A 68 18.92 -4.63 -3.16
C HIS A 68 17.70 -5.46 -3.55
N ILE A 69 16.51 -4.82 -3.56
CA ILE A 69 15.26 -5.45 -3.95
C ILE A 69 15.05 -5.25 -5.44
N TYR A 70 15.03 -6.33 -6.18
CA TYR A 70 14.81 -6.32 -7.62
C TYR A 70 13.32 -6.25 -7.95
N GLN A 71 12.96 -5.48 -8.97
CA GLN A 71 11.60 -5.43 -9.51
C GLN A 71 11.45 -6.31 -10.76
N VAL A 72 12.54 -6.48 -11.50
CA VAL A 72 12.62 -7.31 -12.70
C VAL A 72 13.85 -8.19 -12.58
N VAL A 73 13.68 -9.46 -12.82
CA VAL A 73 14.74 -10.49 -12.73
C VAL A 73 14.65 -11.46 -13.91
N GLU A 74 15.73 -12.18 -14.16
CA GLU A 74 15.77 -13.19 -15.24
C GLU A 74 14.86 -14.38 -14.94
N GLU A 75 14.84 -14.86 -13.68
CA GLU A 75 13.92 -15.90 -13.22
C GLU A 75 13.03 -15.31 -12.11
N ASN A 76 11.72 -15.26 -12.35
CA ASN A 76 10.78 -14.77 -11.36
C ASN A 76 10.62 -15.74 -10.18
N PRO A 77 10.30 -15.21 -8.96
CA PRO A 77 9.94 -16.09 -7.86
C PRO A 77 8.69 -16.91 -8.20
N GLU A 78 8.65 -18.15 -7.74
CA GLU A 78 7.58 -19.08 -8.06
C GLU A 78 7.02 -19.76 -6.80
N PHE A 79 5.68 -19.85 -6.72
CA PHE A 79 5.02 -20.64 -5.68
C PHE A 79 5.39 -22.12 -5.80
N PRO A 80 5.56 -22.88 -4.69
CA PRO A 80 5.79 -24.33 -4.74
C PRO A 80 4.69 -25.04 -5.53
N GLY A 81 5.09 -25.72 -6.62
CA GLY A 81 4.13 -26.34 -7.55
C GLY A 81 3.60 -25.43 -8.64
N GLY A 82 4.10 -24.18 -8.73
CA GLY A 82 3.81 -23.26 -9.81
C GLY A 82 2.55 -22.41 -9.62
N PRO A 83 2.23 -21.55 -10.60
CA PRO A 83 1.15 -20.57 -10.47
C PRO A 83 -0.24 -21.19 -10.31
N LYS A 84 -0.48 -22.39 -10.85
CA LYS A 84 -1.76 -23.10 -10.67
C LYS A 84 -1.97 -23.51 -9.22
N GLU A 85 -0.94 -23.99 -8.54
CA GLU A 85 -1.04 -24.37 -7.13
C GLU A 85 -1.16 -23.14 -6.23
N ALA A 86 -0.57 -21.98 -6.60
CA ALA A 86 -0.79 -20.73 -5.91
C ALA A 86 -2.27 -20.31 -5.92
N ILE A 87 -2.92 -20.37 -7.09
CA ILE A 87 -4.36 -20.08 -7.22
C ILE A 87 -5.20 -21.04 -6.40
N LYS A 88 -4.88 -22.34 -6.44
CA LYS A 88 -5.56 -23.38 -5.66
C LYS A 88 -5.37 -23.18 -4.16
N PHE A 89 -4.16 -22.82 -3.72
CA PHE A 89 -3.87 -22.47 -2.33
C PHE A 89 -4.72 -21.28 -1.89
N LEU A 90 -4.74 -20.19 -2.67
CA LEU A 90 -5.57 -19.02 -2.38
C LEU A 90 -7.05 -19.40 -2.26
N SER A 91 -7.62 -20.08 -3.25
CA SER A 91 -9.04 -20.45 -3.26
C SER A 91 -9.43 -21.36 -2.08
N LYS A 92 -8.50 -22.21 -1.62
CA LYS A 92 -8.72 -23.11 -0.47
C LYS A 92 -8.63 -22.40 0.88
N ASN A 93 -7.75 -21.40 0.98
CA ASN A 93 -7.43 -20.76 2.26
C ASN A 93 -8.11 -19.38 2.46
N ILE A 94 -8.73 -18.85 1.42
CA ILE A 94 -9.51 -17.60 1.52
C ILE A 94 -10.79 -17.88 2.33
N ASN A 95 -10.95 -17.13 3.42
CA ASN A 95 -12.18 -17.08 4.18
C ASN A 95 -12.95 -15.81 3.79
N TYR A 96 -14.00 -15.99 2.98
CA TYR A 96 -14.79 -14.86 2.52
C TYR A 96 -15.59 -14.24 3.67
N PRO A 97 -15.36 -12.97 4.06
CA PRO A 97 -16.08 -12.35 5.16
C PRO A 97 -17.59 -12.35 4.91
N LYS A 98 -18.37 -12.76 5.91
CA LYS A 98 -19.83 -12.89 5.80
C LYS A 98 -20.47 -11.55 5.40
N ALA A 99 -20.02 -10.45 6.01
CA ALA A 99 -20.55 -9.11 5.70
C ALA A 99 -20.32 -8.69 4.25
N CYS A 100 -19.17 -9.02 3.66
CA CYS A 100 -18.88 -8.74 2.26
C CYS A 100 -19.70 -9.61 1.33
N ARG A 101 -19.92 -10.88 1.71
CA ARG A 101 -20.74 -11.82 0.95
C ARG A 101 -22.21 -11.41 0.92
N GLU A 102 -22.78 -11.01 2.05
CA GLU A 102 -24.15 -10.53 2.17
C GLU A 102 -24.41 -9.24 1.39
N LYS A 103 -23.40 -8.36 1.32
CA LYS A 103 -23.44 -7.13 0.54
C LYS A 103 -23.09 -7.35 -0.95
N GLY A 104 -22.73 -8.55 -1.38
CA GLY A 104 -22.31 -8.84 -2.74
C GLY A 104 -21.02 -8.12 -3.16
N ILE A 105 -20.17 -7.73 -2.19
CA ILE A 105 -18.90 -7.03 -2.48
C ILE A 105 -17.90 -8.06 -3.01
N GLN A 106 -17.53 -7.98 -4.26
CA GLN A 106 -16.58 -8.86 -4.92
C GLN A 106 -15.57 -8.07 -5.75
N GLY A 107 -14.43 -8.66 -6.05
CA GLY A 107 -13.41 -7.97 -6.83
C GLY A 107 -12.04 -8.60 -6.71
N ARG A 108 -11.04 -7.87 -7.19
CA ARG A 108 -9.64 -8.28 -7.19
C ARG A 108 -8.82 -7.36 -6.29
N VAL A 109 -8.29 -7.89 -5.21
CA VAL A 109 -7.32 -7.23 -4.36
C VAL A 109 -5.92 -7.52 -4.91
N ILE A 110 -5.10 -6.49 -5.07
CA ILE A 110 -3.72 -6.63 -5.54
C ILE A 110 -2.80 -6.42 -4.35
N VAL A 111 -2.06 -7.47 -3.99
CA VAL A 111 -1.08 -7.45 -2.90
C VAL A 111 0.32 -7.51 -3.48
N GLN A 112 1.18 -6.63 -3.02
CA GLN A 112 2.61 -6.62 -3.32
C GLN A 112 3.39 -7.05 -2.09
N PHE A 113 4.41 -7.86 -2.27
CA PHE A 113 5.30 -8.34 -1.21
C PHE A 113 6.69 -8.62 -1.76
N ILE A 114 7.64 -8.86 -0.87
CA ILE A 114 8.99 -9.23 -1.24
C ILE A 114 9.17 -10.73 -0.98
N VAL A 115 9.67 -11.45 -1.99
CA VAL A 115 10.16 -12.81 -1.83
C VAL A 115 11.66 -12.72 -1.61
N THR A 116 12.12 -13.17 -0.45
CA THR A 116 13.55 -13.14 -0.11
C THR A 116 14.33 -14.19 -0.87
N LYS A 117 15.65 -14.08 -0.85
CA LYS A 117 16.56 -15.10 -1.42
C LYS A 117 16.42 -16.48 -0.77
N GLU A 118 15.86 -16.54 0.45
CA GLU A 118 15.49 -17.76 1.17
C GLU A 118 14.09 -18.27 0.83
N GLY A 119 13.30 -17.50 0.07
CA GLY A 119 11.93 -17.82 -0.32
C GLY A 119 10.86 -17.38 0.68
N ASP A 120 11.21 -16.63 1.73
CA ASP A 120 10.24 -16.09 2.68
C ASP A 120 9.50 -14.88 2.11
N ILE A 121 8.26 -14.71 2.54
CA ILE A 121 7.44 -13.55 2.17
C ILE A 121 7.54 -12.51 3.27
N ILE A 122 7.98 -11.30 2.90
CA ILE A 122 8.08 -10.16 3.82
C ILE A 122 7.35 -8.93 3.23
N ASP A 123 6.98 -8.00 4.08
CA ASP A 123 6.35 -6.71 3.75
C ASP A 123 5.15 -6.78 2.79
N PRO A 124 4.13 -7.61 3.07
CA PRO A 124 2.95 -7.64 2.23
C PRO A 124 2.10 -6.37 2.43
N VAL A 125 1.84 -5.68 1.32
CA VAL A 125 1.07 -4.43 1.26
C VAL A 125 0.00 -4.53 0.19
N VAL A 126 -1.21 -4.02 0.49
CA VAL A 126 -2.27 -3.88 -0.52
C VAL A 126 -2.01 -2.64 -1.36
N VAL A 127 -1.71 -2.83 -2.64
CA VAL A 127 -1.53 -1.72 -3.61
C VAL A 127 -2.83 -1.31 -4.30
N ARG A 128 -3.79 -2.23 -4.36
CA ARG A 128 -5.16 -1.95 -4.83
C ARG A 128 -6.15 -2.82 -4.07
N GLY A 129 -6.95 -2.18 -3.23
CA GLY A 129 -8.00 -2.80 -2.44
C GLY A 129 -9.38 -2.74 -3.09
N VAL A 130 -10.33 -3.40 -2.47
CA VAL A 130 -11.76 -3.40 -2.83
C VAL A 130 -12.60 -3.01 -1.61
N ASP A 131 -12.34 -3.64 -0.48
CA ASP A 131 -13.03 -3.44 0.80
C ASP A 131 -12.07 -3.78 1.92
N PRO A 132 -12.05 -3.02 3.04
CA PRO A 132 -11.10 -3.25 4.13
C PRO A 132 -11.08 -4.68 4.69
N GLN A 133 -12.23 -5.38 4.69
CA GLN A 133 -12.31 -6.76 5.18
C GLN A 133 -11.70 -7.75 4.16
N LEU A 134 -11.94 -7.53 2.86
CA LEU A 134 -11.33 -8.32 1.79
C LEU A 134 -9.82 -8.08 1.72
N ASP A 135 -9.38 -6.84 1.94
CA ASP A 135 -7.98 -6.45 1.92
C ASP A 135 -7.22 -7.10 3.10
N ALA A 136 -7.80 -7.07 4.30
CA ALA A 136 -7.24 -7.74 5.48
C ALA A 136 -7.15 -9.26 5.28
N GLU A 137 -8.16 -9.88 4.69
CA GLU A 137 -8.17 -11.31 4.40
C GLU A 137 -7.13 -11.68 3.33
N ALA A 138 -6.96 -10.86 2.30
CA ALA A 138 -5.93 -11.05 1.30
C ALA A 138 -4.53 -11.02 1.92
N LEU A 139 -4.24 -10.05 2.81
CA LEU A 139 -2.98 -9.98 3.54
C LEU A 139 -2.76 -11.21 4.43
N ARG A 140 -3.82 -11.67 5.14
CA ARG A 140 -3.74 -12.87 5.99
C ARG A 140 -3.35 -14.10 5.20
N VAL A 141 -3.99 -14.31 4.04
CA VAL A 141 -3.72 -15.49 3.21
C VAL A 141 -2.33 -15.44 2.59
N ILE A 142 -1.87 -14.28 2.13
CA ILE A 142 -0.51 -14.11 1.60
C ILE A 142 0.53 -14.43 2.69
N LYS A 143 0.36 -13.95 3.92
CA LYS A 143 1.26 -14.28 5.05
C LYS A 143 1.27 -15.76 5.44
N ALA A 144 0.20 -16.49 5.11
CA ALA A 144 0.09 -17.92 5.39
C ALA A 144 0.65 -18.82 4.27
N MET A 145 1.17 -18.24 3.19
CA MET A 145 1.77 -19.00 2.09
C MET A 145 3.06 -19.71 2.54
N PRO A 146 3.34 -20.90 2.01
CA PRO A 146 4.62 -21.58 2.22
C PRO A 146 5.77 -20.83 1.57
N LYS A 147 7.00 -21.23 1.87
CA LYS A 147 8.19 -20.69 1.23
C LYS A 147 8.13 -20.85 -0.29
N TRP A 148 8.46 -19.78 -0.99
CA TRP A 148 8.52 -19.73 -2.45
C TRP A 148 9.91 -20.16 -2.97
N LYS A 149 9.99 -20.54 -4.23
CA LYS A 149 11.27 -20.54 -4.92
C LYS A 149 11.72 -19.12 -5.14
N PRO A 150 12.93 -18.73 -4.70
CA PRO A 150 13.41 -17.36 -4.87
C PRO A 150 13.62 -17.02 -6.35
N GLY A 151 13.48 -15.75 -6.68
CA GLY A 151 13.88 -15.25 -7.98
C GLY A 151 15.39 -15.26 -8.15
N LYS A 152 15.87 -15.31 -9.39
CA LYS A 152 17.31 -15.32 -9.69
C LYS A 152 17.69 -14.23 -10.68
N GLN A 153 18.86 -13.66 -10.42
CA GLN A 153 19.54 -12.71 -11.30
C GLN A 153 20.99 -13.19 -11.48
N LYS A 154 21.41 -13.37 -12.74
CA LYS A 154 22.74 -13.91 -13.07
C LYS A 154 23.05 -15.23 -12.31
N GLY A 155 22.04 -16.10 -12.21
CA GLY A 155 22.14 -17.40 -11.55
C GLY A 155 22.17 -17.36 -10.02
N LYS A 156 22.12 -16.18 -9.38
CA LYS A 156 22.11 -16.02 -7.91
C LYS A 156 20.71 -15.72 -7.42
N ALA A 157 20.29 -16.32 -6.28
CA ALA A 157 19.05 -16.00 -5.61
C ALA A 157 19.09 -14.56 -5.07
N VAL A 158 18.02 -13.80 -5.31
CA VAL A 158 17.90 -12.37 -4.94
C VAL A 158 16.53 -12.08 -4.35
N ASN A 159 16.45 -10.97 -3.61
CA ASN A 159 15.19 -10.47 -3.09
C ASN A 159 14.40 -9.82 -4.23
N VAL A 160 13.16 -10.26 -4.44
CA VAL A 160 12.32 -9.80 -5.56
C VAL A 160 10.99 -9.27 -5.06
N ARG A 161 10.61 -8.10 -5.52
CA ARG A 161 9.28 -7.54 -5.30
C ARG A 161 8.30 -8.19 -6.26
N TYR A 162 7.32 -8.88 -5.69
CA TYR A 162 6.31 -9.62 -6.45
C TYR A 162 4.91 -9.05 -6.20
N THR A 163 4.04 -9.17 -7.20
CA THR A 163 2.66 -8.69 -7.12
C THR A 163 1.71 -9.83 -7.42
N GLN A 164 0.83 -10.14 -6.46
CA GLN A 164 -0.14 -11.23 -6.54
C GLN A 164 -1.56 -10.70 -6.53
N PRO A 165 -2.37 -10.95 -7.58
CA PRO A 165 -3.80 -10.70 -7.54
C PRO A 165 -4.53 -11.79 -6.74
N VAL A 166 -5.39 -11.38 -5.83
CA VAL A 166 -6.30 -12.23 -5.04
C VAL A 166 -7.72 -11.95 -5.48
N LEU A 167 -8.41 -12.93 -6.04
CA LEU A 167 -9.74 -12.78 -6.58
C LEU A 167 -10.79 -13.24 -5.57
N PHE A 168 -11.69 -12.35 -5.19
CA PHE A 168 -12.86 -12.62 -4.37
C PHE A 168 -14.10 -12.66 -5.26
N LYS A 169 -14.72 -13.83 -5.33
CA LYS A 169 -16.01 -14.04 -6.02
C LYS A 169 -17.02 -14.60 -5.02
N SER A 170 -18.21 -14.05 -5.03
CA SER A 170 -19.37 -14.63 -4.36
C SER A 170 -19.96 -15.70 -5.30
N ASN A 171 -20.07 -16.92 -4.80
CA ASN A 171 -20.80 -17.98 -5.47
C ASN A 171 -22.28 -17.90 -5.11
#